data_3cf168165443c7f6d1f6e4e40980a9fc
#
_entry.id   3cf168165443c7f6d1f6e4e40980a9fc
#
_cell.length_a   1.000
_cell.length_b   1.000
_cell.length_c   1.000
_cell.angle_alpha   90.00
_cell.angle_beta   90.00
_cell.angle_gamma   90.00
#
_symmetry.space_group_name_H-M   'P 1'
#
loop_
_entity.id
_entity.type
_entity.pdbx_description
1 polymer ?
#
loop_
_entity_poly.entity_id
_entity_poly.type
_entity_poly.pdbx_seq_one_letter_code
_entity_poly.pdbx_strand_id
1 'polypeptide(L)'
;MIFWKLFYTFCKIGIFNFGGGYAMIALIQNEVVEKQAWMTTQEFTDIVAVSQMTPGPIGINVATYAGYTAVVNAGYDPWLGVAGAFLASFSVILLPFILMLLLAHYLLKHKDNRDLKNIFSTLRITVLGLIAAAALLLATPANFGSLSQSPLQFYLSLAIFAIVFLLSLKKKISPILLILLRSEEHTSELQSR
;
A
#
# COMPACT_ATOMS: atom_id res chain seq x y z
N MET A 1 4.72 -25.30 16.77
CA MET A 1 5.65 -24.12 16.78
C MET A 1 5.40 -23.09 15.67
N ILE A 2 4.38 -23.29 14.80
CA ILE A 2 4.08 -22.39 13.67
C ILE A 2 3.71 -20.97 14.15
N PHE A 3 2.87 -20.83 15.17
CA PHE A 3 2.40 -19.53 15.68
C PHE A 3 3.54 -18.60 16.16
N TRP A 4 4.57 -19.16 16.80
CA TRP A 4 5.73 -18.35 17.20
C TRP A 4 6.54 -17.85 16.00
N LYS A 5 6.70 -18.69 14.98
CA LYS A 5 7.34 -18.30 13.74
C LYS A 5 6.53 -17.22 13.00
N LEU A 6 5.20 -17.38 12.93
CA LEU A 6 4.30 -16.37 12.38
C LEU A 6 4.46 -15.03 13.11
N PHE A 7 4.35 -15.03 14.42
CA PHE A 7 4.50 -13.82 15.22
C PHE A 7 5.82 -13.11 14.93
N TYR A 8 6.93 -13.83 15.04
CA TYR A 8 8.27 -13.26 14.82
C TYR A 8 8.43 -12.72 13.39
N THR A 9 8.03 -13.51 12.40
CA THR A 9 8.17 -13.13 10.97
C THR A 9 7.34 -11.89 10.64
N PHE A 10 6.08 -11.83 11.07
CA PHE A 10 5.23 -10.68 10.78
C PHE A 10 5.57 -9.45 11.61
N CYS A 11 6.07 -9.60 12.83
CA CYS A 11 6.69 -8.50 13.56
C CYS A 11 7.89 -7.90 12.82
N LYS A 12 8.77 -8.75 12.32
CA LYS A 12 9.92 -8.34 11.51
C LYS A 12 9.48 -7.61 10.25
N ILE A 13 8.51 -8.15 9.50
CA ILE A 13 7.95 -7.51 8.32
C ILE A 13 7.39 -6.13 8.66
N GLY A 14 6.65 -6.01 9.76
CA GLY A 14 6.08 -4.74 10.21
C GLY A 14 7.13 -3.65 10.46
N ILE A 15 8.26 -3.98 11.09
CA ILE A 15 9.35 -3.02 11.36
C ILE A 15 9.99 -2.54 10.05
N PHE A 16 10.25 -3.45 9.12
CA PHE A 16 10.98 -3.14 7.88
C PHE A 16 10.08 -2.67 6.74
N ASN A 17 8.82 -2.42 7.01
CA ASN A 17 7.87 -1.91 6.03
C ASN A 17 8.08 -0.42 5.72
N PHE A 18 9.12 -0.11 4.99
CA PHE A 18 9.37 1.22 4.45
C PHE A 18 9.03 1.25 2.96
N GLY A 19 8.25 2.25 2.52
CA GLY A 19 8.03 2.50 1.10
C GLY A 19 6.65 2.13 0.54
N GLY A 20 5.68 1.72 1.37
CA GLY A 20 4.29 1.50 0.95
C GLY A 20 3.92 0.06 0.61
N GLY A 21 2.68 -0.16 0.17
CA GLY A 21 2.06 -1.49 0.05
C GLY A 21 2.81 -2.48 -0.85
N TYR A 22 3.35 -2.04 -1.98
CA TYR A 22 4.08 -2.93 -2.90
C TYR A 22 5.43 -3.39 -2.37
N ALA A 23 6.17 -2.53 -1.65
CA ALA A 23 7.42 -2.92 -1.01
C ALA A 23 7.18 -3.97 0.09
N MET A 24 6.08 -3.85 0.84
CA MET A 24 5.66 -4.86 1.81
C MET A 24 5.34 -6.20 1.16
N ILE A 25 4.71 -6.24 -0.01
CA ILE A 25 4.39 -7.48 -0.73
C ILE A 25 5.68 -8.25 -1.03
N ALA A 26 6.69 -7.59 -1.59
CA ALA A 26 7.98 -8.22 -1.87
C ALA A 26 8.67 -8.75 -0.60
N LEU A 27 8.59 -8.01 0.50
CA LEU A 27 9.15 -8.44 1.79
C LEU A 27 8.41 -9.65 2.36
N ILE A 28 7.06 -9.66 2.28
CA ILE A 28 6.26 -10.81 2.72
C ILE A 28 6.59 -12.04 1.86
N GLN A 29 6.62 -11.90 0.54
CA GLN A 29 6.97 -13.00 -0.37
C GLN A 29 8.31 -13.64 -0.01
N ASN A 30 9.34 -12.84 0.17
CA ASN A 30 10.66 -13.33 0.56
C ASN A 30 10.64 -14.10 1.88
N GLU A 31 9.87 -13.64 2.87
CA GLU A 31 9.79 -14.32 4.16
C GLU A 31 8.91 -15.58 4.10
N VAL A 32 7.70 -15.53 3.49
CA VAL A 32 6.75 -16.65 3.58
C VAL A 32 6.94 -17.72 2.51
N VAL A 33 7.46 -17.36 1.33
CA VAL A 33 7.73 -18.29 0.22
C VAL A 33 9.18 -18.76 0.27
N GLU A 34 10.14 -17.83 0.18
CA GLU A 34 11.55 -18.17 0.00
C GLU A 34 12.19 -18.73 1.28
N LYS A 35 11.97 -18.07 2.45
CA LYS A 35 12.65 -18.45 3.69
C LYS A 35 11.92 -19.49 4.49
N GLN A 36 10.61 -19.37 4.64
CA GLN A 36 9.83 -20.26 5.50
C GLN A 36 9.16 -21.38 4.71
N ALA A 37 9.04 -21.27 3.38
CA ALA A 37 8.37 -22.22 2.51
C ALA A 37 6.95 -22.60 3.01
N TRP A 38 6.21 -21.62 3.55
CA TRP A 38 4.85 -21.87 4.06
C TRP A 38 3.83 -22.00 2.95
N MET A 39 4.13 -21.47 1.77
CA MET A 39 3.28 -21.52 0.59
C MET A 39 4.12 -21.44 -0.68
N THR A 40 3.52 -21.82 -1.79
CA THR A 40 4.11 -21.70 -3.13
C THR A 40 4.03 -20.27 -3.64
N THR A 41 4.83 -19.94 -4.65
CA THR A 41 4.76 -18.64 -5.34
C THR A 41 3.39 -18.39 -5.96
N GLN A 42 2.73 -19.45 -6.47
CA GLN A 42 1.41 -19.34 -7.07
C GLN A 42 0.36 -18.98 -6.00
N GLU A 43 0.32 -19.70 -4.89
CA GLU A 43 -0.59 -19.40 -3.77
C GLU A 43 -0.38 -17.96 -3.27
N PHE A 44 0.86 -17.52 -3.19
CA PHE A 44 1.16 -16.14 -2.78
C PHE A 44 0.63 -15.11 -3.78
N THR A 45 0.77 -15.37 -5.08
CA THR A 45 0.24 -14.50 -6.14
C THR A 45 -1.28 -14.37 -6.05
N ASP A 46 -1.98 -15.48 -5.80
CA ASP A 46 -3.43 -15.50 -5.62
C ASP A 46 -3.85 -14.71 -4.38
N ILE A 47 -3.11 -14.84 -3.27
CA ILE A 47 -3.31 -14.05 -2.04
C ILE A 47 -3.15 -12.56 -2.32
N VAL A 48 -2.14 -12.15 -3.08
CA VAL A 48 -1.92 -10.75 -3.44
C VAL A 48 -3.08 -10.23 -4.30
N ALA A 49 -3.53 -11.00 -5.28
CA ALA A 49 -4.66 -10.61 -6.13
C ALA A 49 -5.94 -10.39 -5.30
N VAL A 50 -6.29 -11.33 -4.42
CA VAL A 50 -7.44 -11.21 -3.51
C VAL A 50 -7.29 -10.01 -2.57
N SER A 51 -6.06 -9.77 -2.07
CA SER A 51 -5.77 -8.65 -1.17
C SER A 51 -5.96 -7.29 -1.83
N GLN A 52 -5.70 -7.18 -3.14
CA GLN A 52 -5.93 -5.95 -3.90
C GLN A 52 -7.43 -5.69 -4.15
N MET A 53 -8.24 -6.73 -4.21
CA MET A 53 -9.69 -6.63 -4.35
C MET A 53 -10.40 -6.37 -3.00
N THR A 54 -9.73 -6.63 -1.89
CA THR A 54 -10.28 -6.47 -0.54
C THR A 54 -10.06 -5.03 -0.06
N PRO A 55 -11.10 -4.32 0.40
CA PRO A 55 -10.94 -2.95 0.91
C PRO A 55 -10.06 -2.95 2.17
N GLY A 56 -9.03 -2.08 2.17
CA GLY A 56 -8.10 -1.93 3.29
C GLY A 56 -6.63 -1.87 2.86
N PRO A 57 -5.71 -1.75 3.83
CA PRO A 57 -4.28 -1.76 3.54
C PRO A 57 -3.83 -3.11 2.98
N ILE A 58 -3.33 -3.13 1.76
CA ILE A 58 -2.93 -4.35 1.04
C ILE A 58 -2.01 -5.23 1.89
N GLY A 59 -1.01 -4.64 2.55
CA GLY A 59 -0.07 -5.39 3.37
C GLY A 59 -0.71 -6.11 4.56
N ILE A 60 -1.75 -5.55 5.18
CA ILE A 60 -2.51 -6.20 6.26
C ILE A 60 -3.35 -7.33 5.68
N ASN A 61 -4.01 -7.11 4.53
CA ASN A 61 -4.81 -8.13 3.86
C ASN A 61 -3.91 -9.33 3.47
N VAL A 62 -2.75 -9.07 2.85
CA VAL A 62 -1.78 -10.13 2.52
C VAL A 62 -1.31 -10.86 3.78
N ALA A 63 -1.00 -10.16 4.88
CA ALA A 63 -0.61 -10.79 6.13
C ALA A 63 -1.71 -11.69 6.69
N THR A 64 -2.97 -11.26 6.62
CA THR A 64 -4.13 -12.03 7.07
C THR A 64 -4.25 -13.35 6.31
N TYR A 65 -4.24 -13.29 4.98
CA TYR A 65 -4.36 -14.48 4.14
C TYR A 65 -3.12 -15.38 4.25
N ALA A 66 -1.92 -14.81 4.27
CA ALA A 66 -0.69 -15.57 4.41
C ALA A 66 -0.60 -16.27 5.78
N GLY A 67 -1.08 -15.62 6.84
CA GLY A 67 -1.15 -16.23 8.17
C GLY A 67 -2.11 -17.41 8.24
N TYR A 68 -3.27 -17.31 7.59
CA TYR A 68 -4.23 -18.41 7.45
C TYR A 68 -3.61 -19.59 6.67
N THR A 69 -3.12 -19.31 5.47
CA THR A 69 -2.58 -20.33 4.56
C THR A 69 -1.38 -21.03 5.16
N ALA A 70 -0.49 -20.32 5.85
CA ALA A 70 0.68 -20.92 6.50
C ALA A 70 0.30 -21.95 7.58
N VAL A 71 -0.78 -21.71 8.33
CA VAL A 71 -1.24 -22.65 9.36
C VAL A 71 -1.93 -23.86 8.75
N VAL A 72 -2.77 -23.64 7.75
CA VAL A 72 -3.49 -24.74 7.05
C VAL A 72 -2.52 -25.62 6.28
N ASN A 73 -1.55 -25.04 5.56
CA ASN A 73 -0.51 -25.80 4.84
C ASN A 73 0.43 -26.57 5.79
N ALA A 74 0.55 -26.11 7.06
CA ALA A 74 1.27 -26.85 8.08
C ALA A 74 0.48 -28.06 8.67
N GLY A 75 -0.72 -28.33 8.12
CA GLY A 75 -1.56 -29.47 8.51
C GLY A 75 -2.45 -29.25 9.73
N TYR A 76 -2.66 -28.00 10.14
CA TYR A 76 -3.59 -27.67 11.21
C TYR A 76 -5.01 -27.44 10.69
N ASP A 77 -5.99 -27.57 11.58
CA ASP A 77 -7.39 -27.33 11.29
C ASP A 77 -7.63 -25.90 10.77
N PRO A 78 -8.60 -25.69 9.82
CA PRO A 78 -8.99 -24.38 9.34
C PRO A 78 -9.33 -23.36 10.44
N TRP A 79 -9.88 -23.79 11.57
CA TRP A 79 -10.13 -22.94 12.74
C TRP A 79 -8.85 -22.36 13.34
N LEU A 80 -7.78 -23.14 13.37
CA LEU A 80 -6.46 -22.65 13.77
C LEU A 80 -5.85 -21.75 12.69
N GLY A 81 -6.23 -21.93 11.43
CA GLY A 81 -5.91 -21.00 10.36
C GLY A 81 -6.45 -19.59 10.61
N VAL A 82 -7.68 -19.47 11.13
CA VAL A 82 -8.25 -18.17 11.55
C VAL A 82 -7.43 -17.52 12.66
N ALA A 83 -7.00 -18.32 13.64
CA ALA A 83 -6.10 -17.81 14.68
C ALA A 83 -4.73 -17.37 14.11
N GLY A 84 -4.22 -18.07 13.11
CA GLY A 84 -3.01 -17.70 12.37
C GLY A 84 -3.17 -16.37 11.60
N ALA A 85 -4.30 -16.18 10.95
CA ALA A 85 -4.66 -14.93 10.26
C ALA A 85 -4.69 -13.74 11.23
N PHE A 86 -5.36 -13.90 12.36
CA PHE A 86 -5.42 -12.86 13.39
C PHE A 86 -4.04 -12.55 13.95
N LEU A 87 -3.26 -13.58 14.27
CA LEU A 87 -1.92 -13.41 14.82
C LEU A 87 -0.99 -12.69 13.84
N ALA A 88 -1.01 -13.04 12.56
CA ALA A 88 -0.19 -12.40 11.54
C ALA A 88 -0.56 -10.92 11.37
N SER A 89 -1.85 -10.62 11.26
CA SER A 89 -2.36 -9.24 11.14
C SER A 89 -2.02 -8.39 12.37
N PHE A 90 -2.19 -8.96 13.56
CA PHE A 90 -1.83 -8.29 14.81
C PHE A 90 -0.32 -8.03 14.89
N SER A 91 0.50 -9.03 14.55
CA SER A 91 1.96 -8.95 14.64
C SER A 91 2.56 -7.91 13.69
N VAL A 92 2.02 -7.79 12.48
CA VAL A 92 2.53 -6.82 11.49
C VAL A 92 2.26 -5.37 11.92
N ILE A 93 1.23 -5.15 12.74
CA ILE A 93 0.86 -3.81 13.24
C ILE A 93 1.53 -3.51 14.59
N LEU A 94 1.73 -4.52 15.42
CA LEU A 94 2.13 -4.37 16.82
C LEU A 94 3.40 -3.54 17.00
N LEU A 95 4.49 -3.91 16.32
CA LEU A 95 5.77 -3.23 16.51
C LEU A 95 5.80 -1.82 15.92
N PRO A 96 5.28 -1.54 14.70
CA PRO A 96 5.13 -0.18 14.21
C PRO A 96 4.27 0.69 15.13
N PHE A 97 3.21 0.13 15.70
CA PHE A 97 2.33 0.83 16.64
C PHE A 97 3.07 1.23 17.92
N ILE A 98 3.82 0.28 18.52
CA ILE A 98 4.63 0.56 19.71
C ILE A 98 5.69 1.63 19.40
N LEU A 99 6.39 1.51 18.28
CA LEU A 99 7.39 2.49 17.85
C LEU A 99 6.78 3.88 17.65
N MET A 100 5.59 3.94 17.04
CA MET A 100 4.87 5.19 16.84
C MET A 100 4.48 5.83 18.16
N LEU A 101 3.99 5.05 19.15
CA LEU A 101 3.64 5.57 20.48
C LEU A 101 4.87 6.11 21.22
N LEU A 102 5.98 5.38 21.20
CA LEU A 102 7.24 5.81 21.83
C LEU A 102 7.76 7.09 21.18
N LEU A 103 7.74 7.14 19.85
CA LEU A 103 8.17 8.32 19.10
C LEU A 103 7.25 9.50 19.34
N ALA A 104 5.93 9.31 19.34
CA ALA A 104 4.96 10.36 19.64
C ALA A 104 5.17 10.94 21.05
N HIS A 105 5.36 10.06 22.05
CA HIS A 105 5.64 10.50 23.42
C HIS A 105 6.92 11.34 23.50
N TYR A 106 7.99 10.88 22.84
CA TYR A 106 9.26 11.62 22.80
C TYR A 106 9.12 12.98 22.11
N LEU A 107 8.42 13.02 20.96
CA LEU A 107 8.21 14.23 20.18
C LEU A 107 7.36 15.26 20.94
N LEU A 108 6.29 14.82 21.60
CA LEU A 108 5.44 15.68 22.41
C LEU A 108 6.21 16.31 23.58
N LYS A 109 7.10 15.54 24.20
CA LYS A 109 7.95 16.02 25.30
C LYS A 109 8.99 17.03 24.83
N HIS A 110 9.47 16.95 23.59
CA HIS A 110 10.55 17.77 23.06
C HIS A 110 10.10 18.65 21.86
N LYS A 111 8.80 18.99 21.80
CA LYS A 111 8.19 19.74 20.69
C LYS A 111 8.88 21.09 20.36
N ASP A 112 9.55 21.68 21.34
CA ASP A 112 10.23 22.97 21.21
C ASP A 112 11.71 22.85 20.79
N ASN A 113 12.23 21.62 20.70
CA ASN A 113 13.59 21.39 20.26
C ASN A 113 13.77 21.82 18.79
N ARG A 114 14.77 22.68 18.56
CA ARG A 114 15.10 23.25 17.25
C ARG A 114 15.51 22.17 16.24
N ASP A 115 16.24 21.15 16.70
CA ASP A 115 16.72 20.06 15.83
C ASP A 115 15.56 19.21 15.34
N LEU A 116 14.57 18.92 16.18
CA LEU A 116 13.35 18.24 15.77
C LEU A 116 12.56 19.04 14.73
N LYS A 117 12.42 20.33 14.90
CA LYS A 117 11.76 21.21 13.92
C LYS A 117 12.49 21.19 12.57
N ASN A 118 13.81 21.19 12.58
CA ASN A 118 14.63 21.10 11.37
C ASN A 118 14.47 19.75 10.69
N ILE A 119 14.49 18.63 11.43
CA ILE A 119 14.27 17.28 10.92
C ILE A 119 12.90 17.19 10.23
N PHE A 120 11.83 17.63 10.88
CA PHE A 120 10.49 17.62 10.28
C PHE A 120 10.37 18.51 9.05
N SER A 121 11.05 19.67 9.05
CA SER A 121 11.10 20.54 7.86
C SER A 121 11.75 19.84 6.68
N THR A 122 12.89 19.17 6.90
CA THR A 122 13.60 18.41 5.87
C THR A 122 12.79 17.21 5.37
N LEU A 123 12.18 16.46 6.28
CA LEU A 123 11.31 15.34 5.94
C LEU A 123 10.12 15.77 5.05
N ARG A 124 9.52 16.93 5.35
CA ARG A 124 8.42 17.47 4.55
C ARG A 124 8.83 17.73 3.10
N ILE A 125 10.01 18.30 2.89
CA ILE A 125 10.57 18.54 1.55
C ILE A 125 10.85 17.22 0.83
N THR A 126 11.43 16.24 1.53
CA THR A 126 11.71 14.92 0.99
C THR A 126 10.41 14.21 0.56
N VAL A 127 9.37 14.25 1.38
CA VAL A 127 8.05 13.66 1.05
C VAL A 127 7.44 14.32 -0.17
N LEU A 128 7.54 15.63 -0.32
CA LEU A 128 7.08 16.34 -1.54
C LEU A 128 7.84 15.84 -2.78
N GLY A 129 9.16 15.64 -2.67
CA GLY A 129 9.96 15.07 -3.75
C GLY A 129 9.54 13.64 -4.12
N LEU A 130 9.25 12.79 -3.12
CA LEU A 130 8.78 11.44 -3.34
C LEU A 130 7.39 11.40 -4.01
N ILE A 131 6.48 12.29 -3.62
CA ILE A 131 5.16 12.42 -4.26
C ILE A 131 5.32 12.85 -5.71
N ALA A 132 6.17 13.83 -5.99
CA ALA A 132 6.46 14.26 -7.35
C ALA A 132 7.08 13.12 -8.19
N ALA A 133 8.04 12.37 -7.64
CA ALA A 133 8.63 11.22 -8.30
C ALA A 133 7.58 10.12 -8.60
N ALA A 134 6.68 9.83 -7.67
CA ALA A 134 5.59 8.89 -7.87
C ALA A 134 4.63 9.36 -8.98
N ALA A 135 4.31 10.66 -9.03
CA ALA A 135 3.48 11.22 -10.10
C ALA A 135 4.16 11.07 -11.48
N LEU A 136 5.48 11.27 -11.56
CA LEU A 136 6.25 11.06 -12.79
C LEU A 136 6.29 9.58 -13.20
N LEU A 137 6.42 8.66 -12.24
CA LEU A 137 6.38 7.21 -12.51
C LEU A 137 5.02 6.76 -13.06
N LEU A 138 3.93 7.41 -12.64
CA LEU A 138 2.58 7.13 -13.16
C LEU A 138 2.33 7.78 -14.53
N ALA A 139 3.16 8.73 -14.98
CA ALA A 139 3.07 9.37 -16.28
C ALA A 139 3.62 8.46 -17.40
N THR A 140 3.11 7.23 -17.50
CA THR A 140 3.50 6.25 -18.51
C THR A 140 2.58 6.28 -19.72
N PRO A 141 3.03 5.80 -20.90
CA PRO A 141 2.17 5.65 -22.06
C PRO A 141 0.93 4.78 -21.83
N ALA A 142 1.00 3.84 -20.87
CA ALA A 142 -0.14 3.01 -20.47
C ALA A 142 -1.26 3.83 -19.81
N ASN A 143 -0.92 4.88 -19.06
CA ASN A 143 -1.88 5.73 -18.34
C ASN A 143 -2.34 6.96 -19.18
N PHE A 144 -1.45 7.52 -19.98
CA PHE A 144 -1.71 8.74 -20.74
C PHE A 144 -2.01 8.48 -22.24
N GLY A 145 -1.80 7.26 -22.71
CA GLY A 145 -1.82 6.95 -24.14
C GLY A 145 -0.47 7.25 -24.80
N SER A 146 -0.25 6.72 -26.01
CA SER A 146 0.94 7.01 -26.80
C SER A 146 0.63 7.97 -27.94
N LEU A 147 1.52 8.94 -28.16
CA LEU A 147 1.37 9.93 -29.23
C LEU A 147 1.28 9.28 -30.64
N SER A 148 1.91 8.09 -30.80
CA SER A 148 1.99 7.38 -32.08
C SER A 148 0.84 6.41 -32.31
N GLN A 149 0.21 5.85 -31.27
CA GLN A 149 -0.85 4.85 -31.40
C GLN A 149 -2.25 5.40 -31.14
N SER A 150 -2.39 6.39 -30.23
CA SER A 150 -3.67 6.98 -29.86
C SER A 150 -3.52 8.47 -29.49
N PRO A 151 -3.28 9.35 -30.48
CA PRO A 151 -3.03 10.76 -30.18
C PRO A 151 -4.22 11.45 -29.50
N LEU A 152 -5.44 11.09 -29.85
CA LEU A 152 -6.64 11.65 -29.23
C LEU A 152 -6.69 11.35 -27.72
N GLN A 153 -6.40 10.11 -27.34
CA GLN A 153 -6.38 9.68 -25.93
C GLN A 153 -5.29 10.41 -25.15
N PHE A 154 -4.12 10.62 -25.76
CA PHE A 154 -3.02 11.35 -25.12
C PHE A 154 -3.43 12.81 -24.84
N TYR A 155 -4.00 13.52 -25.81
CA TYR A 155 -4.42 14.91 -25.63
C TYR A 155 -5.57 15.04 -24.62
N LEU A 156 -6.54 14.11 -24.64
CA LEU A 156 -7.63 14.09 -23.66
C LEU A 156 -7.09 13.86 -22.24
N SER A 157 -6.22 12.88 -22.04
CA SER A 157 -5.62 12.60 -20.74
C SER A 157 -4.82 13.80 -20.21
N LEU A 158 -4.07 14.46 -21.08
CA LEU A 158 -3.30 15.66 -20.74
C LEU A 158 -4.22 16.83 -20.38
N ALA A 159 -5.29 17.03 -21.13
CA ALA A 159 -6.27 18.09 -20.86
C ALA A 159 -6.99 17.86 -19.52
N ILE A 160 -7.43 16.63 -19.25
CA ILE A 160 -8.06 16.24 -17.98
C ILE A 160 -7.08 16.47 -16.83
N PHE A 161 -5.84 16.03 -16.98
CA PHE A 161 -4.80 16.26 -15.95
C PHE A 161 -4.60 17.76 -15.68
N ALA A 162 -4.48 18.57 -16.74
CA ALA A 162 -4.28 20.01 -16.57
C ALA A 162 -5.48 20.69 -15.91
N ILE A 163 -6.70 20.33 -16.30
CA ILE A 163 -7.95 20.85 -15.70
C ILE A 163 -8.02 20.48 -14.21
N VAL A 164 -7.82 19.20 -13.87
CA VAL A 164 -7.86 18.72 -12.49
C VAL A 164 -6.77 19.40 -11.64
N PHE A 165 -5.58 19.55 -12.20
CA PHE A 165 -4.47 20.23 -11.52
C PHE A 165 -4.79 21.71 -11.25
N LEU A 166 -5.29 22.44 -12.24
CA LEU A 166 -5.68 23.86 -12.09
C LEU A 166 -6.84 24.03 -11.09
N LEU A 167 -7.82 23.13 -11.13
CA LEU A 167 -8.95 23.16 -10.21
C LEU A 167 -8.50 22.85 -8.76
N SER A 168 -7.55 21.93 -8.60
CA SER A 168 -6.94 21.58 -7.31
C SER A 168 -6.19 22.77 -6.68
N LEU A 169 -5.53 23.59 -7.49
CA LEU A 169 -4.83 24.80 -7.02
C LEU A 169 -5.80 25.85 -6.42
N LYS A 170 -7.04 25.90 -6.89
CA LYS A 170 -8.06 26.87 -6.43
C LYS A 170 -8.72 26.50 -5.08
N LYS A 171 -8.28 25.44 -4.38
CA LYS A 171 -8.67 25.02 -3.00
C LYS A 171 -10.18 24.83 -2.71
N LYS A 172 -11.07 24.87 -3.72
CA LYS A 172 -12.53 24.82 -3.50
C LYS A 172 -13.22 23.53 -3.88
N ILE A 173 -12.52 22.58 -4.49
CA ILE A 173 -13.14 21.34 -5.01
C ILE A 173 -12.54 20.14 -4.29
N SER A 174 -13.41 19.30 -3.72
CA SER A 174 -13.00 18.04 -3.10
C SER A 174 -12.39 17.10 -4.15
N PRO A 175 -11.21 16.48 -3.90
CA PRO A 175 -10.63 15.48 -4.80
C PRO A 175 -11.58 14.30 -5.09
N ILE A 176 -12.45 13.97 -4.15
CA ILE A 176 -13.46 12.91 -4.27
C ILE A 176 -14.46 13.23 -5.40
N LEU A 177 -14.90 14.48 -5.51
CA LEU A 177 -15.81 14.91 -6.57
C LEU A 177 -15.17 14.78 -7.97
N LEU A 178 -13.87 15.07 -8.09
CA LEU A 178 -13.11 14.95 -9.32
C LEU A 178 -12.93 13.48 -9.74
N ILE A 179 -12.77 12.57 -8.79
CA ILE A 179 -12.69 11.13 -9.04
C ILE A 179 -14.03 10.58 -9.51
N LEU A 180 -15.13 11.00 -8.88
CA LEU A 180 -16.49 10.58 -9.25
C LEU A 180 -16.86 11.02 -10.65
N LEU A 181 -16.55 12.25 -11.07
CA LEU A 181 -16.80 12.75 -12.41
C LEU A 181 -16.05 11.93 -13.48
N ARG A 182 -14.87 11.43 -13.18
CA ARG A 182 -14.10 10.58 -14.11
C ARG A 182 -14.65 9.16 -14.20
N SER A 183 -15.25 8.62 -13.11
CA SER A 183 -15.81 7.27 -13.11
C SER A 183 -17.07 7.14 -13.99
N GLU A 184 -17.84 8.21 -14.13
CA GLU A 184 -19.03 8.23 -15.00
C GLU A 184 -18.67 8.20 -16.49
N GLU A 185 -17.57 8.85 -16.91
CA GLU A 185 -17.10 8.79 -18.31
C GLU A 185 -16.68 7.36 -18.73
N HIS A 186 -16.01 6.63 -17.85
CA HIS A 186 -15.59 5.25 -18.15
C HIS A 186 -16.78 4.27 -18.25
N THR A 187 -17.84 4.52 -17.51
CA THR A 187 -19.05 3.67 -17.55
C THR A 187 -19.86 3.91 -18.83
N SER A 188 -19.87 5.12 -19.37
CA SER A 188 -20.56 5.46 -20.60
C SER A 188 -19.85 4.90 -21.85
N GLU A 189 -18.52 4.81 -21.86
CA GLU A 189 -17.75 4.19 -22.95
C GLU A 189 -17.93 2.66 -23.00
N LEU A 190 -18.09 1.99 -21.85
CA LEU A 190 -18.34 0.55 -21.77
C LEU A 190 -19.78 0.17 -22.19
N GLN A 191 -20.74 1.06 -22.06
CA GLN A 191 -22.12 0.84 -22.52
C GLN A 191 -22.33 1.14 -24.00
N SER A 192 -21.38 1.81 -24.67
CA SER A 192 -21.47 2.14 -26.10
C SER A 192 -20.75 1.14 -27.02
N ARG A 193 -20.22 0.05 -26.47
CA ARG A 193 -19.64 -1.10 -27.19
C ARG A 193 -20.49 -2.35 -26.99
#